data_c604467f812f02badbc38e4bce09865a
#
_entry.id   c604467f812f02badbc38e4bce09865a
#
_cell.length_a   1.000
_cell.length_b   1.000
_cell.length_c   1.000
_cell.angle_alpha   90.00
_cell.angle_beta   90.00
_cell.angle_gamma   90.00
#
_symmetry.space_group_name_H-M   'P 1'
#
loop_
_entity.id
_entity.type
_entity.pdbx_description
1 polymer ?
#
loop_
_entity_poly.entity_id
_entity_poly.type
_entity_poly.pdbx_seq_one_letter_code
_entity_poly.pdbx_strand_id
1 'polypeptide(L)'
;PRTIGAIWLSGFSAGHGAIRSILGQPAAERVRGILLLDGLHTGYVPERKVLADGGALDASKLEPFLAFARDAAAGKRRMVVTHSEIFPGTFASTTETSDWLIAQLGLKRTPVVKWGPVGMQQLSEVRAGDLTILGFAGNSAPDHIDQFHGMREFLAMLVDR
;
A
#
# COMPACT_ATOMS: atom_id res chain seq x y z
N PRO A 1 -29.66 18.59 8.63
CA PRO A 1 -28.85 17.40 8.94
C PRO A 1 -27.48 17.52 8.24
N ARG A 2 -26.38 17.31 8.97
CA ARG A 2 -25.05 17.25 8.37
C ARG A 2 -24.84 15.85 7.81
N THR A 3 -24.41 15.75 6.55
CA THR A 3 -24.04 14.48 5.92
C THR A 3 -22.52 14.35 5.91
N ILE A 4 -22.01 13.14 6.17
CA ILE A 4 -20.59 12.85 6.02
C ILE A 4 -20.26 12.90 4.50
N GLY A 5 -19.27 13.66 4.12
CA GLY A 5 -18.80 13.76 2.72
C GLY A 5 -17.94 12.57 2.29
N ALA A 6 -16.91 12.83 1.50
CA ALA A 6 -15.92 11.84 1.11
C ALA A 6 -15.13 11.34 2.34
N ILE A 7 -14.78 10.05 2.33
CA ILE A 7 -13.99 9.40 3.38
C ILE A 7 -12.61 9.13 2.82
N TRP A 8 -11.59 9.48 3.58
CA TRP A 8 -10.19 9.19 3.30
C TRP A 8 -9.65 8.33 4.44
N LEU A 9 -8.99 7.22 4.11
CA LEU A 9 -8.46 6.28 5.09
C LEU A 9 -6.94 6.30 5.02
N SER A 10 -6.31 6.29 6.18
CA SER A 10 -4.86 6.12 6.30
C SER A 10 -4.56 4.99 7.27
N GLY A 11 -3.62 4.12 6.91
CA GLY A 11 -3.17 3.03 7.74
C GLY A 11 -1.65 2.87 7.66
N PHE A 12 -1.04 2.73 8.82
CA PHE A 12 0.37 2.40 8.97
C PHE A 12 0.49 0.96 9.46
N SER A 13 1.40 0.18 8.89
CA SER A 13 1.69 -1.19 9.36
C SER A 13 0.41 -2.04 9.48
N ALA A 14 0.09 -2.56 10.66
CA ALA A 14 -1.11 -3.35 10.93
C ALA A 14 -2.45 -2.63 10.66
N GLY A 15 -2.44 -1.31 10.48
CA GLY A 15 -3.62 -0.50 10.16
C GLY A 15 -4.35 -0.94 8.88
N HIS A 16 -3.67 -1.66 7.97
CA HIS A 16 -4.28 -2.25 6.78
C HIS A 16 -5.48 -3.17 7.13
N GLY A 17 -5.44 -3.86 8.27
CA GLY A 17 -6.52 -4.75 8.70
C GLY A 17 -7.84 -4.01 8.92
N ALA A 18 -7.79 -2.83 9.55
CA ALA A 18 -8.96 -1.98 9.73
C ALA A 18 -9.49 -1.46 8.38
N ILE A 19 -8.60 -0.99 7.49
CA ILE A 19 -8.98 -0.53 6.16
C ILE A 19 -9.65 -1.67 5.38
N ARG A 20 -9.07 -2.87 5.37
CA ARG A 20 -9.67 -4.05 4.72
C ARG A 20 -11.07 -4.33 5.24
N SER A 21 -11.27 -4.26 6.56
CA SER A 21 -12.60 -4.47 7.17
C SER A 21 -13.59 -3.41 6.72
N ILE A 22 -13.19 -2.14 6.62
CA ILE A 22 -14.04 -1.04 6.12
C ILE A 22 -14.40 -1.26 4.65
N LEU A 23 -13.44 -1.72 3.82
CA LEU A 23 -13.68 -1.98 2.40
C LEU A 23 -14.70 -3.10 2.16
N GLY A 24 -14.91 -4.00 3.12
CA GLY A 24 -15.96 -5.02 3.10
C GLY A 24 -17.35 -4.52 3.54
N GLN A 25 -17.50 -3.24 3.90
CA GLN A 25 -18.76 -2.67 4.39
C GLN A 25 -19.44 -1.80 3.33
N PRO A 26 -20.76 -1.59 3.38
CA PRO A 26 -21.47 -0.68 2.46
C PRO A 26 -20.90 0.75 2.45
N ALA A 27 -20.33 1.20 3.56
CA ALA A 27 -19.68 2.51 3.65
C ALA A 27 -18.45 2.66 2.74
N ALA A 28 -17.90 1.57 2.21
CA ALA A 28 -16.77 1.57 1.29
C ALA A 28 -17.04 2.38 0.01
N GLU A 29 -18.29 2.49 -0.42
CA GLU A 29 -18.68 3.31 -1.57
C GLU A 29 -18.34 4.80 -1.39
N ARG A 30 -18.27 5.26 -0.13
CA ARG A 30 -17.93 6.64 0.22
C ARG A 30 -16.43 6.88 0.39
N VAL A 31 -15.63 5.83 0.41
CA VAL A 31 -14.17 5.93 0.50
C VAL A 31 -13.63 6.42 -0.85
N ARG A 32 -13.04 7.60 -0.84
CA ARG A 32 -12.46 8.25 -2.02
C ARG A 32 -10.96 8.07 -2.14
N GLY A 33 -10.29 7.80 -1.02
CA GLY A 33 -8.86 7.53 -1.06
C GLY A 33 -8.36 6.69 0.10
N ILE A 34 -7.28 5.98 -0.16
CA ILE A 34 -6.57 5.12 0.80
C ILE A 34 -5.08 5.43 0.76
N LEU A 35 -4.49 5.62 1.92
CA LEU A 35 -3.05 5.66 2.14
C LEU A 35 -2.63 4.45 2.97
N LEU A 36 -1.72 3.64 2.44
CA LEU A 36 -1.07 2.53 3.14
C LEU A 36 0.41 2.83 3.29
N LEU A 37 0.84 3.07 4.52
CA LEU A 37 2.22 3.35 4.88
C LEU A 37 2.88 2.07 5.38
N ASP A 38 3.75 1.49 4.55
CA ASP A 38 4.45 0.21 4.80
C ASP A 38 3.52 -0.82 5.46
N GLY A 39 2.31 -0.95 4.90
CA GLY A 39 1.20 -1.61 5.56
C GLY A 39 0.33 -2.47 4.64
N LEU A 40 0.72 -2.78 3.41
CA LEU A 40 -0.01 -3.76 2.61
C LEU A 40 0.51 -5.15 2.98
N HIS A 41 -0.18 -5.84 3.92
CA HIS A 41 0.27 -7.14 4.42
C HIS A 41 -0.70 -8.27 4.15
N THR A 42 -0.13 -9.46 3.95
CA THR A 42 -0.85 -10.75 3.95
C THR A 42 0.06 -11.86 4.50
N GLY A 43 -0.49 -13.05 4.68
CA GLY A 43 0.28 -14.24 5.02
C GLY A 43 0.75 -14.98 3.79
N TYR A 44 1.50 -16.07 4.02
CA TYR A 44 1.85 -17.05 3.01
C TYR A 44 0.90 -18.26 3.05
N VAL A 45 0.79 -18.95 1.92
CA VAL A 45 0.07 -20.23 1.78
C VAL A 45 1.03 -21.26 1.13
N PRO A 46 1.37 -22.36 1.81
CA PRO A 46 1.08 -22.69 3.21
C PRO A 46 1.67 -21.68 4.20
N GLU A 47 1.10 -21.63 5.40
CA GLU A 47 1.54 -20.68 6.45
C GLU A 47 3.06 -20.73 6.64
N ARG A 48 3.70 -19.55 6.69
CA ARG A 48 5.15 -19.34 6.86
C ARG A 48 6.04 -19.86 5.74
N LYS A 49 5.48 -20.40 4.66
CA LYS A 49 6.27 -20.82 3.51
C LYS A 49 6.47 -19.64 2.57
N VAL A 50 7.66 -19.04 2.62
CA VAL A 50 8.03 -17.87 1.80
C VAL A 50 8.01 -18.18 0.31
N LEU A 51 7.90 -17.14 -0.55
CA LEU A 51 7.87 -17.32 -2.01
C LEU A 51 9.11 -18.04 -2.53
N ALA A 52 10.30 -17.75 -1.99
CA ALA A 52 11.56 -18.39 -2.38
C ALA A 52 11.57 -19.90 -2.15
N ASP A 53 10.79 -20.40 -1.20
CA ASP A 53 10.64 -21.82 -0.88
C ASP A 53 9.43 -22.46 -1.60
N GLY A 54 8.84 -21.75 -2.56
CA GLY A 54 7.68 -22.22 -3.33
C GLY A 54 6.34 -22.02 -2.60
N GLY A 55 6.27 -21.11 -1.64
CA GLY A 55 5.01 -20.61 -1.08
C GLY A 55 4.31 -19.65 -2.03
N ALA A 56 3.10 -19.24 -1.67
CA ALA A 56 2.33 -18.21 -2.37
C ALA A 56 1.79 -17.18 -1.37
N LEU A 57 1.41 -16.00 -1.85
CA LEU A 57 0.71 -15.01 -1.03
C LEU A 57 -0.75 -15.45 -0.82
N ASP A 58 -1.29 -15.20 0.37
CA ASP A 58 -2.73 -15.29 0.61
C ASP A 58 -3.44 -14.11 -0.10
N ALA A 59 -3.71 -14.30 -1.39
CA ALA A 59 -4.31 -13.29 -2.24
C ALA A 59 -5.71 -12.86 -1.77
N SER A 60 -6.44 -13.71 -1.06
CA SER A 60 -7.80 -13.41 -0.59
C SER A 60 -7.85 -12.16 0.29
N LYS A 61 -6.78 -11.90 1.04
CA LYS A 61 -6.65 -10.71 1.90
C LYS A 61 -6.24 -9.45 1.14
N LEU A 62 -5.72 -9.60 -0.08
CA LEU A 62 -5.27 -8.51 -0.95
C LEU A 62 -6.35 -8.07 -1.95
N GLU A 63 -7.32 -8.92 -2.26
CA GLU A 63 -8.37 -8.65 -3.24
C GLU A 63 -9.14 -7.33 -3.00
N PRO A 64 -9.53 -6.94 -1.78
CA PRO A 64 -10.19 -5.66 -1.55
C PRO A 64 -9.32 -4.46 -1.94
N PHE A 65 -8.01 -4.56 -1.71
CA PHE A 65 -7.04 -3.53 -2.09
C PHE A 65 -6.80 -3.53 -3.61
N LEU A 66 -6.78 -4.70 -4.25
CA LEU A 66 -6.67 -4.81 -5.71
C LEU A 66 -7.88 -4.17 -6.40
N ALA A 67 -9.09 -4.44 -5.92
CA ALA A 67 -10.31 -3.81 -6.45
C ALA A 67 -10.23 -2.29 -6.33
N PHE A 68 -9.79 -1.78 -5.17
CA PHE A 68 -9.62 -0.34 -4.94
C PHE A 68 -8.51 0.26 -5.83
N ALA A 69 -7.41 -0.45 -6.02
CA ALA A 69 -6.30 -0.03 -6.87
C ALA A 69 -6.69 0.03 -8.35
N ARG A 70 -7.55 -0.87 -8.84
CA ARG A 70 -8.12 -0.80 -10.19
C ARG A 70 -8.94 0.47 -10.38
N ASP A 71 -9.78 0.84 -9.40
CA ASP A 71 -10.53 2.07 -9.43
C ASP A 71 -9.61 3.31 -9.39
N ALA A 72 -8.53 3.26 -8.61
CA ALA A 72 -7.55 4.33 -8.55
C ALA A 72 -6.77 4.46 -9.87
N ALA A 73 -6.34 3.36 -10.47
CA ALA A 73 -5.69 3.35 -11.78
C ALA A 73 -6.61 3.88 -12.90
N ALA A 74 -7.93 3.72 -12.74
CA ALA A 74 -8.93 4.28 -13.64
C ALA A 74 -9.33 5.74 -13.30
N GLY A 75 -8.72 6.38 -12.30
CA GLY A 75 -9.01 7.76 -11.89
C GLY A 75 -10.32 7.96 -11.14
N LYS A 76 -10.98 6.90 -10.68
CA LYS A 76 -12.26 6.97 -9.95
C LYS A 76 -12.08 7.22 -8.45
N ARG A 77 -10.97 6.77 -7.89
CA ARG A 77 -10.56 6.87 -6.49
C ARG A 77 -9.08 7.21 -6.44
N ARG A 78 -8.53 7.43 -5.25
CA ARG A 78 -7.10 7.69 -5.10
C ARG A 78 -6.46 6.70 -4.15
N MET A 79 -5.31 6.15 -4.52
CA MET A 79 -4.59 5.22 -3.67
C MET A 79 -3.10 5.53 -3.68
N VAL A 80 -2.54 5.65 -2.48
CA VAL A 80 -1.10 5.77 -2.25
C VAL A 80 -0.65 4.60 -1.39
N VAL A 81 0.35 3.88 -1.85
CA VAL A 81 0.99 2.78 -1.12
C VAL A 81 2.47 3.06 -1.01
N THR A 82 3.02 2.97 0.18
CA THR A 82 4.47 2.97 0.38
C THR A 82 4.92 1.62 0.92
N HIS A 83 6.14 1.23 0.63
CA HIS A 83 6.75 0.03 1.18
C HIS A 83 8.24 0.22 1.42
N SER A 84 8.78 -0.49 2.40
CA SER A 84 10.21 -0.65 2.67
C SER A 84 10.72 -1.98 2.11
N GLU A 85 12.00 -2.29 2.33
CA GLU A 85 12.62 -3.57 1.95
C GLU A 85 12.67 -4.56 3.14
N ILE A 86 11.91 -4.31 4.20
CA ILE A 86 11.85 -5.20 5.36
C ILE A 86 11.25 -6.54 4.96
N PHE A 87 11.99 -7.61 5.26
CA PHE A 87 11.55 -8.99 5.04
C PHE A 87 11.31 -9.69 6.37
N PRO A 88 10.06 -9.83 6.84
CA PRO A 88 9.73 -10.42 8.14
C PRO A 88 9.95 -11.93 8.19
N GLY A 89 9.84 -12.63 7.06
CA GLY A 89 10.01 -14.10 6.96
C GLY A 89 8.84 -14.93 7.50
N THR A 90 8.00 -14.37 8.35
CA THR A 90 6.83 -15.06 8.95
C THR A 90 5.51 -14.71 8.24
N PHE A 91 5.48 -13.58 7.58
CA PHE A 91 4.40 -13.10 6.70
C PHE A 91 5.02 -12.32 5.54
N ALA A 92 4.25 -12.07 4.51
CA ALA A 92 4.73 -11.41 3.31
C ALA A 92 5.21 -9.98 3.59
N SER A 93 6.37 -9.64 3.03
CA SER A 93 6.89 -8.27 3.04
C SER A 93 5.97 -7.33 2.26
N THR A 94 6.04 -6.04 2.57
CA THR A 94 5.29 -5.02 1.83
C THR A 94 5.82 -4.85 0.41
N THR A 95 7.07 -5.23 0.13
CA THR A 95 7.61 -5.34 -1.23
C THR A 95 6.91 -6.45 -2.01
N GLU A 96 6.84 -7.69 -1.47
CA GLU A 96 6.20 -8.82 -2.14
C GLU A 96 4.71 -8.57 -2.44
N THR A 97 3.98 -7.98 -1.49
CA THR A 97 2.58 -7.65 -1.69
C THR A 97 2.36 -6.51 -2.67
N SER A 98 3.26 -5.52 -2.70
CA SER A 98 3.24 -4.45 -3.68
C SER A 98 3.58 -4.97 -5.08
N ASP A 99 4.55 -5.90 -5.21
CA ASP A 99 4.88 -6.55 -6.49
C ASP A 99 3.70 -7.38 -7.00
N TRP A 100 3.03 -8.10 -6.12
CA TRP A 100 1.81 -8.82 -6.47
C TRP A 100 0.74 -7.86 -7.02
N LEU A 101 0.47 -6.75 -6.31
CA LEU A 101 -0.52 -5.76 -6.72
C LEU A 101 -0.19 -5.16 -8.09
N ILE A 102 1.08 -4.79 -8.31
CA ILE A 102 1.58 -4.24 -9.57
C ILE A 102 1.39 -5.25 -10.71
N ALA A 103 1.72 -6.52 -10.48
CA ALA A 103 1.57 -7.59 -11.45
C ALA A 103 0.10 -7.83 -11.81
N GLN A 104 -0.81 -7.85 -10.82
CA GLN A 104 -2.25 -8.03 -11.05
C GLN A 104 -2.88 -6.87 -11.84
N LEU A 105 -2.26 -5.69 -11.81
CA LEU A 105 -2.67 -4.52 -12.57
C LEU A 105 -2.01 -4.45 -13.96
N GLY A 106 -1.09 -5.35 -14.28
CA GLY A 106 -0.31 -5.31 -15.52
C GLY A 106 0.64 -4.10 -15.61
N LEU A 107 1.00 -3.52 -14.47
CA LEU A 107 1.88 -2.35 -14.38
C LEU A 107 3.34 -2.78 -14.21
N LYS A 108 4.24 -1.80 -14.31
CA LYS A 108 5.69 -2.01 -14.12
C LYS A 108 6.25 -0.94 -13.20
N ARG A 109 7.24 -1.34 -12.38
CA ARG A 109 8.02 -0.40 -11.58
C ARG A 109 8.95 0.42 -12.47
N THR A 110 9.04 1.70 -12.17
CA THR A 110 10.08 2.59 -12.69
C THR A 110 11.14 2.75 -11.61
N PRO A 111 12.39 2.37 -11.85
CA PRO A 111 13.47 2.62 -10.91
C PRO A 111 13.73 4.13 -10.81
N VAL A 112 13.93 4.62 -9.61
CA VAL A 112 14.29 6.01 -9.33
C VAL A 112 15.32 6.07 -8.21
N VAL A 113 16.02 7.18 -8.10
CA VAL A 113 16.84 7.52 -6.93
C VAL A 113 16.49 8.95 -6.55
N LYS A 114 15.65 9.07 -5.53
CA LYS A 114 15.15 10.36 -5.02
C LYS A 114 15.20 10.36 -3.49
N TRP A 115 15.27 11.56 -2.91
CA TRP A 115 15.05 11.73 -1.49
C TRP A 115 13.55 12.01 -1.25
N GLY A 116 12.93 11.19 -0.44
CA GLY A 116 11.55 11.33 0.00
C GLY A 116 11.42 12.03 1.36
N PRO A 117 10.22 11.95 1.96
CA PRO A 117 9.97 12.48 3.29
C PRO A 117 10.99 11.97 4.31
N VAL A 118 11.31 12.79 5.31
CA VAL A 118 12.25 12.54 6.42
C VAL A 118 13.61 11.97 6.00
N GLY A 119 14.00 12.21 4.74
CA GLY A 119 15.28 11.72 4.21
C GLY A 119 15.30 10.25 3.76
N MET A 120 14.15 9.60 3.64
CA MET A 120 14.06 8.26 3.06
C MET A 120 14.51 8.25 1.60
N GLN A 121 15.32 7.28 1.20
CA GLN A 121 15.72 7.11 -0.19
C GLN A 121 14.64 6.31 -0.95
N GLN A 122 13.99 6.95 -1.91
CA GLN A 122 13.05 6.28 -2.80
C GLN A 122 13.81 5.56 -3.92
N LEU A 123 13.51 4.28 -4.13
CA LEU A 123 14.16 3.41 -5.10
C LEU A 123 13.28 3.08 -6.29
N SER A 124 11.97 3.16 -6.13
CA SER A 124 11.04 2.84 -7.21
C SER A 124 9.73 3.59 -7.10
N GLU A 125 9.03 3.71 -8.23
CA GLU A 125 7.67 4.20 -8.27
C GLU A 125 6.82 3.49 -9.33
N VAL A 126 5.51 3.44 -9.08
CA VAL A 126 4.49 3.10 -10.08
C VAL A 126 3.41 4.18 -10.02
N ARG A 127 3.02 4.68 -11.18
CA ARG A 127 1.94 5.66 -11.31
C ARG A 127 1.01 5.24 -12.43
N ALA A 128 -0.29 5.19 -12.14
CA ALA A 128 -1.32 4.91 -13.13
C ALA A 128 -2.63 5.59 -12.67
N GLY A 129 -3.14 6.53 -13.45
CA GLY A 129 -4.26 7.37 -13.03
C GLY A 129 -3.98 8.03 -11.68
N ASP A 130 -4.83 7.77 -10.69
CA ASP A 130 -4.70 8.24 -9.31
C ASP A 130 -4.10 7.18 -8.35
N LEU A 131 -3.50 6.10 -8.89
CA LEU A 131 -2.71 5.13 -8.13
C LEU A 131 -1.24 5.55 -8.10
N THR A 132 -0.66 5.53 -6.91
CA THR A 132 0.78 5.75 -6.68
C THR A 132 1.30 4.67 -5.73
N ILE A 133 2.38 3.96 -6.13
CA ILE A 133 3.09 3.01 -5.28
C ILE A 133 4.55 3.43 -5.23
N LEU A 134 5.12 3.61 -4.03
CA LEU A 134 6.47 4.11 -3.81
C LEU A 134 7.26 3.11 -2.97
N GLY A 135 8.42 2.68 -3.48
CA GLY A 135 9.34 1.81 -2.76
C GLY A 135 10.53 2.59 -2.23
N PHE A 136 10.81 2.40 -0.94
CA PHE A 136 11.90 3.05 -0.23
C PHE A 136 12.95 2.06 0.25
N ALA A 137 14.21 2.46 0.21
CA ALA A 137 15.29 1.73 0.87
C ALA A 137 15.05 1.66 2.37
N GLY A 138 15.57 0.60 2.98
CA GLY A 138 15.52 0.41 4.42
C GLY A 138 14.95 -0.96 4.80
N ASN A 139 15.63 -1.61 5.75
CA ASN A 139 15.30 -2.97 6.18
C ASN A 139 15.29 -3.13 7.71
N SER A 140 15.19 -2.01 8.43
CA SER A 140 15.22 -1.96 9.89
C SER A 140 13.94 -1.35 10.48
N ALA A 141 13.73 -1.55 11.78
CA ALA A 141 12.58 -0.97 12.46
C ALA A 141 12.50 0.57 12.39
N PRO A 142 13.60 1.33 12.50
CA PRO A 142 13.58 2.76 12.23
C PRO A 142 13.06 3.10 10.83
N ASP A 143 13.50 2.41 9.78
CA ASP A 143 13.04 2.65 8.41
C ASP A 143 11.53 2.42 8.26
N HIS A 144 10.97 1.45 8.98
CA HIS A 144 9.53 1.24 9.06
C HIS A 144 8.82 2.44 9.70
N ILE A 145 9.35 2.94 10.80
CA ILE A 145 8.78 4.09 11.52
C ILE A 145 8.89 5.38 10.71
N ASP A 146 9.92 5.56 9.91
CA ASP A 146 10.08 6.72 9.04
C ASP A 146 8.95 6.84 8.00
N GLN A 147 8.37 5.72 7.58
CA GLN A 147 7.15 5.75 6.75
C GLN A 147 5.99 6.48 7.47
N PHE A 148 5.85 6.25 8.78
CA PHE A 148 4.85 6.93 9.60
C PHE A 148 5.20 8.41 9.81
N HIS A 149 6.46 8.74 10.05
CA HIS A 149 6.92 10.11 10.19
C HIS A 149 6.72 10.93 8.91
N GLY A 150 6.80 10.29 7.74
CA GLY A 150 6.50 10.90 6.43
C GLY A 150 5.00 11.03 6.11
N MET A 151 4.11 10.68 7.03
CA MET A 151 2.65 10.63 6.78
C MET A 151 2.08 11.93 6.20
N ARG A 152 2.57 13.09 6.67
CA ARG A 152 2.07 14.39 6.21
C ARG A 152 2.21 14.55 4.69
N GLU A 153 3.39 14.26 4.17
CA GLU A 153 3.72 14.38 2.76
C GLU A 153 2.95 13.36 1.92
N PHE A 154 2.80 12.14 2.42
CA PHE A 154 2.01 11.11 1.76
C PHE A 154 0.51 11.40 1.78
N LEU A 155 -0.02 12.00 2.86
CA LEU A 155 -1.40 12.48 2.90
C LEU A 155 -1.63 13.60 1.89
N ALA A 156 -0.67 14.52 1.70
CA ALA A 156 -0.77 15.54 0.67
C ALA A 156 -0.91 14.90 -0.72
N MET A 157 -0.13 13.84 -1.03
CA MET A 157 -0.30 13.09 -2.29
C MET A 157 -1.70 12.46 -2.43
N LEU A 158 -2.35 12.13 -1.32
CA LEU A 158 -3.67 11.52 -1.32
C LEU A 158 -4.79 12.56 -1.50
N VAL A 159 -4.67 13.75 -0.91
CA VAL A 159 -5.79 14.73 -0.84
C VAL A 159 -5.63 15.92 -1.76
N ASP A 160 -4.40 16.34 -2.09
CA ASP A 160 -4.13 17.49 -2.94
C ASP A 160 -4.26 17.14 -4.43
N ARG A 161 -4.86 18.06 -5.18
CA ARG A 161 -4.88 18.07 -6.65
C ARG A 161 -4.16 19.26 -7.18
#